data_ff7289526b6cd27e060edd3b81bf9a2e
#
_entry.id   ff7289526b6cd27e060edd3b81bf9a2e
#
_cell.length_a   1.000
_cell.length_b   1.000
_cell.length_c   1.000
_cell.angle_alpha   90.00
_cell.angle_beta   90.00
_cell.angle_gamma   90.00
#
_symmetry.space_group_name_H-M   'P 1'
#
loop_
_entity.id
_entity.type
_entity.pdbx_description
1 polymer ?
#
loop_
_entity_poly.entity_id
_entity_poly.type
_entity_poly.pdbx_seq_one_letter_code
_entity_poly.pdbx_strand_id
1 'polypeptide(L)'
;MKKLLSVLLCAVMVLSLAACGKKDDAPIDDAGNGGDADGLTVALVVAGKLGDRSFYDSSKEGLDRMVADLGVKPIVIECNNENHDIQMKNAAEKANIVVCVGWEFYNVETIAPDYPEVNWIWVDNATSAPVSNVLNITYAQNEGSFLAGYIAAAVSKRGVVGAVGGDDVDTINDFIVGYTQGAEYYGTENGKEISVVKNYSNTYDDPAVGKDCAIALNDQGADVIFQIASACGDGVFEAAKEKGFYAIGVDSDQKYIDPEVIICSMKKEVGSSIYDAVKSYLAGDSRFGTTWTADMATGYVGIGYGDSGMTQQVPDEVKAAVEELAAKIASGEIVVETTRA
;
A
#
# COMPACT_ATOMS: atom_id res chain seq x y z
N MET A 1 -3.55 -29.21 -68.56
CA MET A 1 -2.31 -29.83 -69.12
C MET A 1 -1.27 -29.80 -67.99
N LYS A 2 -1.02 -31.01 -67.52
CA LYS A 2 0.32 -31.58 -67.32
C LYS A 2 1.21 -30.82 -66.36
N LYS A 3 1.54 -31.35 -65.30
CA LYS A 3 2.24 -32.54 -64.76
C LYS A 3 3.30 -32.02 -63.80
N LEU A 4 3.29 -32.46 -62.53
CA LEU A 4 4.22 -33.48 -61.98
C LEU A 4 5.68 -32.98 -61.86
N LEU A 5 6.34 -33.00 -60.71
CA LEU A 5 6.99 -34.13 -60.07
C LEU A 5 7.77 -33.64 -58.85
N SER A 6 7.56 -34.20 -57.70
CA SER A 6 8.34 -35.24 -56.99
C SER A 6 9.56 -34.77 -56.24
N VAL A 7 9.48 -34.86 -54.92
CA VAL A 7 10.14 -35.85 -54.02
C VAL A 7 11.68 -35.91 -54.14
N LEU A 8 12.39 -35.59 -53.07
CA LEU A 8 13.38 -36.51 -52.48
C LEU A 8 13.83 -36.02 -51.08
N LEU A 9 13.48 -36.80 -50.18
CA LEU A 9 14.04 -37.31 -48.96
C LEU A 9 15.57 -37.55 -49.04
N CYS A 10 16.35 -37.05 -48.08
CA CYS A 10 17.56 -37.75 -47.63
C CYS A 10 17.91 -37.36 -46.20
N ALA A 11 17.73 -38.35 -45.33
CA ALA A 11 18.32 -38.39 -43.99
C ALA A 11 19.82 -38.71 -44.12
N VAL A 12 20.66 -38.00 -43.39
CA VAL A 12 22.01 -38.46 -43.06
C VAL A 12 22.24 -38.32 -41.58
N MET A 13 22.21 -39.49 -40.92
CA MET A 13 22.86 -39.69 -39.62
C MET A 13 24.37 -39.77 -39.85
N VAL A 14 25.14 -39.04 -39.08
CA VAL A 14 26.53 -39.38 -38.79
C VAL A 14 26.80 -39.25 -37.30
N LEU A 15 27.01 -40.40 -36.68
CA LEU A 15 27.69 -40.53 -35.40
C LEU A 15 29.17 -40.20 -35.59
N SER A 16 29.74 -39.45 -34.65
CA SER A 16 31.17 -39.51 -34.37
C SER A 16 31.43 -39.45 -32.88
N LEU A 17 32.15 -40.48 -32.42
CA LEU A 17 32.55 -40.75 -31.06
C LEU A 17 33.68 -39.86 -30.55
N ALA A 18 33.59 -39.55 -29.25
CA ALA A 18 34.61 -39.53 -28.21
C ALA A 18 36.00 -38.91 -28.49
N ALA A 19 36.30 -37.87 -27.69
CA ALA A 19 37.63 -37.71 -27.13
C ALA A 19 37.51 -37.13 -25.69
N CYS A 20 38.00 -37.89 -24.73
CA CYS A 20 38.19 -37.49 -23.33
C CYS A 20 39.18 -36.35 -23.21
N GLY A 21 38.85 -35.32 -22.42
CA GLY A 21 39.75 -34.34 -21.87
C GLY A 21 39.23 -33.93 -20.52
N LYS A 22 39.78 -34.49 -19.45
CA LYS A 22 39.57 -34.03 -18.06
C LYS A 22 40.08 -32.59 -17.97
N LYS A 23 39.22 -31.68 -17.56
CA LYS A 23 39.58 -30.47 -16.83
C LYS A 23 38.80 -30.50 -15.53
N ASP A 24 39.54 -30.37 -14.46
CA ASP A 24 39.03 -30.23 -13.11
C ASP A 24 38.27 -28.90 -13.04
N ASP A 25 36.96 -28.95 -13.09
CA ASP A 25 36.09 -27.85 -12.69
C ASP A 25 35.84 -27.99 -11.19
N ALA A 26 36.36 -27.00 -10.44
CA ALA A 26 36.01 -26.81 -9.03
C ALA A 26 34.49 -26.58 -8.91
N PRO A 27 33.85 -27.07 -7.84
CA PRO A 27 32.44 -26.79 -7.63
C PRO A 27 32.29 -25.28 -7.43
N ILE A 28 31.50 -24.64 -8.29
CA ILE A 28 30.93 -23.33 -8.03
C ILE A 28 29.90 -23.59 -6.92
N ASP A 29 30.20 -23.13 -5.70
CA ASP A 29 29.23 -23.03 -4.64
C ASP A 29 28.10 -22.12 -5.14
N ASP A 30 27.01 -22.74 -5.58
CA ASP A 30 25.73 -22.08 -5.84
C ASP A 30 25.06 -21.78 -4.50
N ALA A 31 25.52 -20.70 -3.86
CA ALA A 31 24.86 -20.12 -2.70
C ALA A 31 23.74 -19.18 -3.15
N GLY A 32 22.88 -19.66 -4.05
CA GLY A 32 21.60 -19.08 -4.37
C GLY A 32 20.53 -19.78 -3.53
N ASN A 33 20.32 -19.32 -2.29
CA ASN A 33 19.21 -19.76 -1.48
C ASN A 33 17.91 -19.11 -2.00
N GLY A 34 17.52 -19.43 -3.23
CA GLY A 34 16.19 -19.21 -3.77
C GLY A 34 15.25 -20.18 -3.08
N GLY A 35 14.45 -19.69 -2.13
CA GLY A 35 13.48 -20.53 -1.42
C GLY A 35 12.50 -21.14 -2.42
N ASP A 36 12.37 -22.46 -2.36
CA ASP A 36 11.34 -23.18 -3.11
C ASP A 36 9.98 -22.75 -2.56
N ALA A 37 9.13 -22.13 -3.40
CA ALA A 37 7.80 -21.64 -2.99
C ALA A 37 6.88 -22.80 -2.57
N ASP A 38 7.20 -24.04 -2.99
CA ASP A 38 6.44 -25.23 -2.66
C ASP A 38 6.65 -25.63 -1.20
N GLY A 39 5.82 -25.03 -0.34
CA GLY A 39 5.85 -25.24 1.12
C GLY A 39 5.99 -23.98 1.95
N LEU A 40 6.30 -22.83 1.35
CA LEU A 40 6.38 -21.56 2.07
C LEU A 40 5.02 -21.18 2.66
N THR A 41 4.98 -20.99 3.97
CA THR A 41 3.78 -20.53 4.69
C THR A 41 3.96 -19.07 5.06
N VAL A 42 2.99 -18.24 4.64
CA VAL A 42 2.94 -16.80 4.96
C VAL A 42 1.75 -16.53 5.86
N ALA A 43 2.00 -16.01 7.05
CA ALA A 43 0.96 -15.57 7.96
C ALA A 43 0.77 -14.05 7.85
N LEU A 44 -0.45 -13.64 7.52
CA LEU A 44 -0.90 -12.26 7.59
C LEU A 44 -1.57 -12.05 8.94
N VAL A 45 -1.01 -11.14 9.75
CA VAL A 45 -1.54 -10.78 11.07
C VAL A 45 -1.96 -9.31 11.00
N VAL A 46 -3.26 -9.05 11.11
CA VAL A 46 -3.82 -7.70 11.10
C VAL A 46 -4.23 -7.28 12.50
N ALA A 47 -3.99 -6.03 12.87
CA ALA A 47 -4.28 -5.54 14.22
C ALA A 47 -5.79 -5.53 14.51
N GLY A 48 -6.61 -5.17 13.56
CA GLY A 48 -8.07 -5.14 13.66
C GLY A 48 -8.75 -6.35 13.00
N LYS A 49 -9.67 -6.07 12.08
CA LYS A 49 -10.48 -7.03 11.33
C LYS A 49 -10.42 -6.74 9.83
N LEU A 50 -10.54 -7.78 9.02
CA LEU A 50 -10.81 -7.66 7.58
C LEU A 50 -12.22 -7.11 7.33
N GLY A 51 -12.43 -6.61 6.11
CA GLY A 51 -13.69 -5.99 5.69
C GLY A 51 -13.69 -4.46 5.80
N ASP A 52 -12.52 -3.85 6.02
CA ASP A 52 -12.35 -2.39 6.08
C ASP A 52 -12.33 -1.72 4.70
N ARG A 53 -12.25 -2.49 3.63
CA ARG A 53 -12.15 -2.01 2.25
C ARG A 53 -10.99 -1.03 2.01
N SER A 54 -9.95 -1.11 2.85
CA SER A 54 -8.84 -0.19 2.93
C SER A 54 -7.54 -0.94 3.26
N PHE A 55 -6.90 -0.64 4.38
CA PHE A 55 -5.57 -1.06 4.79
C PHE A 55 -5.42 -2.59 4.95
N TYR A 56 -6.33 -3.20 5.72
CA TYR A 56 -6.26 -4.65 5.98
C TYR A 56 -6.71 -5.45 4.76
N ASP A 57 -7.77 -5.03 4.06
CA ASP A 57 -8.24 -5.71 2.86
C ASP A 57 -7.20 -5.63 1.73
N SER A 58 -6.52 -4.49 1.56
CA SER A 58 -5.39 -4.36 0.63
C SER A 58 -4.27 -5.36 0.95
N SER A 59 -3.93 -5.51 2.23
CA SER A 59 -2.92 -6.48 2.66
C SER A 59 -3.34 -7.94 2.37
N LYS A 60 -4.62 -8.24 2.56
CA LYS A 60 -5.21 -9.56 2.25
C LYS A 60 -5.19 -9.86 0.75
N GLU A 61 -5.48 -8.88 -0.10
CA GLU A 61 -5.36 -9.00 -1.56
C GLU A 61 -3.91 -9.35 -1.97
N GLY A 62 -2.92 -8.74 -1.32
CA GLY A 62 -1.52 -9.08 -1.51
C GLY A 62 -1.22 -10.54 -1.18
N LEU A 63 -1.73 -11.05 -0.04
CA LEU A 63 -1.60 -12.46 0.32
C LEU A 63 -2.31 -13.38 -0.67
N ASP A 64 -3.50 -13.02 -1.14
CA ASP A 64 -4.25 -13.81 -2.12
C ASP A 64 -3.49 -13.90 -3.46
N ARG A 65 -2.85 -12.81 -3.89
CA ARG A 65 -1.94 -12.84 -5.05
C ARG A 65 -0.74 -13.74 -4.82
N MET A 66 -0.13 -13.75 -3.62
CA MET A 66 0.96 -14.68 -3.31
C MET A 66 0.51 -16.14 -3.40
N VAL A 67 -0.71 -16.44 -2.95
CA VAL A 67 -1.29 -17.79 -3.10
C VAL A 67 -1.46 -18.15 -4.56
N ALA A 68 -2.04 -17.26 -5.36
CA ALA A 68 -2.34 -17.49 -6.77
C ALA A 68 -1.09 -17.61 -7.64
N ASP A 69 -0.13 -16.70 -7.46
CA ASP A 69 1.02 -16.53 -8.37
C ASP A 69 2.27 -17.27 -7.89
N LEU A 70 2.45 -17.38 -6.57
CA LEU A 70 3.68 -17.93 -5.96
C LEU A 70 3.44 -19.27 -5.27
N GLY A 71 2.20 -19.72 -5.09
CA GLY A 71 1.87 -21.02 -4.49
C GLY A 71 2.11 -21.10 -2.98
N VAL A 72 2.21 -19.95 -2.27
CA VAL A 72 2.40 -19.94 -0.82
C VAL A 72 1.17 -20.48 -0.08
N LYS A 73 1.37 -21.01 1.12
CA LYS A 73 0.27 -21.42 2.03
C LYS A 73 -0.13 -20.25 2.92
N PRO A 74 -1.38 -19.79 2.88
CA PRO A 74 -1.80 -18.65 3.65
C PRO A 74 -2.23 -19.04 5.07
N ILE A 75 -1.91 -18.18 6.04
CA ILE A 75 -2.55 -18.12 7.36
C ILE A 75 -3.04 -16.68 7.52
N VAL A 76 -4.26 -16.48 8.02
CA VAL A 76 -4.81 -15.16 8.32
C VAL A 76 -5.19 -15.13 9.78
N ILE A 77 -4.76 -14.10 10.50
CA ILE A 77 -5.03 -13.87 11.91
C ILE A 77 -5.52 -12.44 12.09
N GLU A 78 -6.73 -12.30 12.61
CA GLU A 78 -7.34 -11.04 13.00
C GLU A 78 -7.22 -10.87 14.51
N CYS A 79 -6.52 -9.82 14.97
CA CYS A 79 -6.30 -9.57 16.40
C CYS A 79 -7.52 -8.93 17.09
N ASN A 80 -8.44 -8.36 16.32
CA ASN A 80 -9.60 -7.64 16.85
C ASN A 80 -9.19 -6.53 17.84
N ASN A 81 -8.08 -5.84 17.56
CA ASN A 81 -7.46 -4.82 18.41
C ASN A 81 -6.99 -5.32 19.79
N GLU A 82 -6.76 -6.63 19.91
CA GLU A 82 -6.32 -7.26 21.17
C GLU A 82 -5.24 -8.33 20.93
N ASN A 83 -4.44 -8.58 21.96
CA ASN A 83 -3.53 -9.74 22.00
C ASN A 83 -2.49 -9.82 20.86
N HIS A 84 -2.04 -8.67 20.30
CA HIS A 84 -1.10 -8.60 19.18
C HIS A 84 0.12 -9.50 19.39
N ASP A 85 0.82 -9.40 20.53
CA ASP A 85 2.01 -10.18 20.84
C ASP A 85 1.77 -11.69 20.85
N ILE A 86 0.61 -12.10 21.37
CA ILE A 86 0.22 -13.53 21.42
C ILE A 86 -0.01 -14.03 20.00
N GLN A 87 -0.67 -13.25 19.17
CA GLN A 87 -0.97 -13.63 17.79
C GLN A 87 0.28 -13.63 16.90
N MET A 88 1.22 -12.70 17.13
CA MET A 88 2.53 -12.72 16.49
C MET A 88 3.27 -14.04 16.79
N LYS A 89 3.36 -14.43 18.05
CA LYS A 89 4.02 -15.67 18.47
C LYS A 89 3.31 -16.91 17.91
N ASN A 90 1.97 -16.96 17.96
CA ASN A 90 1.18 -18.03 17.35
C ASN A 90 1.38 -18.15 15.85
N ALA A 91 1.60 -17.03 15.14
CA ALA A 91 1.93 -17.01 13.72
C ALA A 91 3.33 -17.57 13.47
N ALA A 92 4.32 -17.14 14.27
CA ALA A 92 5.72 -17.56 14.15
C ALA A 92 5.91 -19.07 14.33
N GLU A 93 5.10 -19.72 15.17
CA GLU A 93 5.14 -21.18 15.34
C GLU A 93 4.66 -21.97 14.11
N LYS A 94 4.03 -21.33 13.14
CA LYS A 94 3.34 -21.99 12.03
C LYS A 94 3.77 -21.51 10.64
N ALA A 95 4.44 -20.36 10.55
CA ALA A 95 4.76 -19.71 9.30
C ALA A 95 6.26 -19.51 9.12
N ASN A 96 6.71 -19.46 7.88
CA ASN A 96 8.06 -19.09 7.50
C ASN A 96 8.23 -17.57 7.42
N ILE A 97 7.15 -16.87 7.01
CA ILE A 97 7.10 -15.41 6.98
C ILE A 97 5.84 -14.97 7.74
N VAL A 98 6.02 -14.02 8.64
CA VAL A 98 4.93 -13.36 9.37
C VAL A 98 4.86 -11.90 8.93
N VAL A 99 3.73 -11.51 8.36
CA VAL A 99 3.44 -10.14 7.95
C VAL A 99 2.55 -9.50 9.00
N CYS A 100 3.08 -8.52 9.72
CA CYS A 100 2.39 -7.74 10.75
C CYS A 100 1.91 -6.43 10.15
N VAL A 101 0.60 -6.22 10.06
CA VAL A 101 0.00 -5.07 9.38
C VAL A 101 -0.59 -4.10 10.41
N GLY A 102 0.11 -3.00 10.61
CA GLY A 102 -0.26 -1.92 11.54
C GLY A 102 0.87 -1.53 12.48
N TRP A 103 0.80 -0.30 12.96
CA TRP A 103 1.75 0.27 13.90
C TRP A 103 1.68 -0.40 15.28
N GLU A 104 0.60 -1.05 15.61
CA GLU A 104 0.32 -1.73 16.88
C GLU A 104 1.27 -2.89 17.16
N PHE A 105 1.92 -3.41 16.13
CA PHE A 105 2.91 -4.49 16.24
C PHE A 105 4.31 -4.03 16.64
N TYR A 106 4.43 -2.92 17.41
CA TYR A 106 5.71 -2.34 17.83
C TYR A 106 6.63 -3.32 18.58
N ASN A 107 6.10 -4.39 19.16
CA ASN A 107 6.90 -5.43 19.82
C ASN A 107 7.58 -6.41 18.84
N VAL A 108 7.42 -6.26 17.52
CA VAL A 108 8.14 -7.08 16.52
C VAL A 108 9.64 -7.00 16.74
N GLU A 109 10.16 -5.82 17.13
CA GLU A 109 11.59 -5.58 17.41
C GLU A 109 12.13 -6.51 18.50
N THR A 110 11.31 -6.84 19.49
CA THR A 110 11.71 -7.69 20.63
C THR A 110 11.32 -9.16 20.44
N ILE A 111 10.26 -9.43 19.67
CA ILE A 111 9.76 -10.80 19.45
C ILE A 111 10.53 -11.51 18.32
N ALA A 112 10.81 -10.82 17.21
CA ALA A 112 11.42 -11.45 16.04
C ALA A 112 12.78 -12.12 16.31
N PRO A 113 13.66 -11.59 17.18
CA PRO A 113 14.92 -12.25 17.53
C PRO A 113 14.77 -13.60 18.22
N ASP A 114 13.63 -13.86 18.89
CA ASP A 114 13.36 -15.14 19.56
C ASP A 114 12.95 -16.24 18.54
N TYR A 115 12.68 -15.85 17.28
CA TYR A 115 12.29 -16.76 16.17
C TYR A 115 13.22 -16.57 14.97
N PRO A 116 14.52 -16.91 15.08
CA PRO A 116 15.52 -16.60 14.05
C PRO A 116 15.28 -17.28 12.70
N GLU A 117 14.50 -18.38 12.68
CA GLU A 117 14.13 -19.11 11.46
C GLU A 117 12.91 -18.53 10.75
N VAL A 118 12.24 -17.53 11.35
CA VAL A 118 11.07 -16.86 10.80
C VAL A 118 11.46 -15.48 10.30
N ASN A 119 11.06 -15.16 9.09
CA ASN A 119 11.19 -13.82 8.54
C ASN A 119 9.94 -12.99 8.87
N TRP A 120 10.15 -11.72 9.17
CA TRP A 120 9.08 -10.82 9.58
C TRP A 120 8.99 -9.62 8.64
N ILE A 121 7.79 -9.28 8.23
CA ILE A 121 7.51 -8.04 7.51
C ILE A 121 6.63 -7.19 8.42
N TRP A 122 7.15 -6.03 8.83
CA TRP A 122 6.37 -5.07 9.60
C TRP A 122 5.95 -3.91 8.71
N VAL A 123 4.64 -3.79 8.53
CA VAL A 123 4.01 -2.82 7.64
C VAL A 123 3.64 -1.57 8.41
N ASP A 124 3.95 -0.42 7.83
CA ASP A 124 3.59 0.92 8.29
C ASP A 124 4.42 1.49 9.43
N ASN A 125 5.50 0.81 9.80
CA ASN A 125 6.43 1.31 10.81
C ASN A 125 7.83 0.70 10.63
N ALA A 126 8.77 1.10 11.49
CA ALA A 126 10.14 0.58 11.48
C ALA A 126 10.66 0.34 12.91
N THR A 127 11.49 -0.69 13.05
CA THR A 127 12.25 -0.97 14.28
C THR A 127 13.24 0.14 14.57
N SER A 128 13.53 0.40 15.84
CA SER A 128 14.47 1.44 16.27
C SER A 128 15.91 1.20 15.80
N ALA A 129 16.25 -0.07 15.56
CA ALA A 129 17.50 -0.52 14.97
C ALA A 129 17.26 -1.73 14.05
N PRO A 130 18.13 -2.00 13.07
CA PRO A 130 17.98 -3.15 12.18
C PRO A 130 17.93 -4.48 12.96
N VAL A 131 16.91 -5.29 12.69
CA VAL A 131 16.74 -6.67 13.18
C VAL A 131 16.88 -7.60 11.99
N SER A 132 17.84 -8.53 12.03
CA SER A 132 18.32 -9.28 10.86
C SER A 132 17.25 -10.03 10.07
N ASN A 133 16.18 -10.48 10.74
CA ASN A 133 15.07 -11.21 10.15
C ASN A 133 13.78 -10.37 10.01
N VAL A 134 13.88 -9.03 10.16
CA VAL A 134 12.74 -8.10 9.98
C VAL A 134 12.98 -7.22 8.76
N LEU A 135 12.00 -7.18 7.86
CA LEU A 135 11.84 -6.15 6.85
C LEU A 135 10.79 -5.15 7.33
N ASN A 136 11.18 -3.91 7.50
CA ASN A 136 10.23 -2.83 7.74
C ASN A 136 9.78 -2.24 6.40
N ILE A 137 8.47 -2.10 6.18
CA ILE A 137 7.91 -1.39 5.02
C ILE A 137 7.22 -0.13 5.54
N THR A 138 7.83 1.02 5.30
CA THR A 138 7.23 2.33 5.56
C THR A 138 6.72 2.92 4.24
N TYR A 139 5.81 3.88 4.32
CA TYR A 139 5.25 4.52 3.13
C TYR A 139 5.44 6.02 3.21
N ALA A 140 5.69 6.64 2.05
CA ALA A 140 5.64 8.08 1.89
C ALA A 140 4.18 8.52 1.63
N GLN A 141 3.29 8.23 2.57
CA GLN A 141 1.87 8.58 2.46
C GLN A 141 1.63 10.08 2.42
N ASN A 142 2.52 10.89 2.98
CA ASN A 142 2.55 12.34 2.83
C ASN A 142 2.59 12.76 1.36
N GLU A 143 3.35 12.06 0.51
CA GLU A 143 3.47 12.37 -0.93
C GLU A 143 2.14 12.17 -1.68
N GLY A 144 1.49 11.02 -1.49
CA GLY A 144 0.17 10.77 -2.09
C GLY A 144 -0.90 11.71 -1.52
N SER A 145 -0.82 12.03 -0.22
CA SER A 145 -1.73 12.93 0.45
C SER A 145 -1.57 14.39 -0.01
N PHE A 146 -0.37 14.81 -0.41
CA PHE A 146 -0.16 16.10 -1.06
C PHE A 146 -1.04 16.23 -2.31
N LEU A 147 -1.04 15.21 -3.16
CA LEU A 147 -1.88 15.20 -4.36
C LEU A 147 -3.37 15.21 -4.02
N ALA A 148 -3.78 14.47 -2.99
CA ALA A 148 -5.16 14.48 -2.50
C ALA A 148 -5.59 15.85 -1.96
N GLY A 149 -4.70 16.55 -1.25
CA GLY A 149 -4.91 17.92 -0.76
C GLY A 149 -5.05 18.93 -1.89
N TYR A 150 -4.20 18.83 -2.91
CA TYR A 150 -4.30 19.65 -4.12
C TYR A 150 -5.65 19.46 -4.82
N ILE A 151 -6.08 18.20 -5.00
CA ILE A 151 -7.40 17.88 -5.59
C ILE A 151 -8.53 18.45 -4.74
N ALA A 152 -8.48 18.26 -3.40
CA ALA A 152 -9.50 18.74 -2.49
C ALA A 152 -9.68 20.27 -2.61
N ALA A 153 -8.59 21.00 -2.59
CA ALA A 153 -8.59 22.45 -2.72
C ALA A 153 -9.09 22.94 -4.11
N ALA A 154 -8.73 22.20 -5.17
CA ALA A 154 -9.17 22.51 -6.53
C ALA A 154 -10.68 22.33 -6.72
N VAL A 155 -11.27 21.30 -6.08
CA VAL A 155 -12.70 20.96 -6.20
C VAL A 155 -13.55 21.71 -5.18
N SER A 156 -12.98 22.11 -4.05
CA SER A 156 -13.67 22.86 -3.00
C SER A 156 -14.29 24.17 -3.53
N LYS A 157 -15.55 24.38 -3.18
CA LYS A 157 -16.28 25.62 -3.48
C LYS A 157 -16.22 26.64 -2.34
N ARG A 158 -15.91 26.16 -1.12
CA ARG A 158 -15.91 26.98 0.09
C ARG A 158 -14.49 27.40 0.52
N GLY A 159 -13.46 26.79 -0.07
CA GLY A 159 -12.08 27.00 0.33
C GLY A 159 -11.75 26.38 1.69
N VAL A 160 -12.60 25.48 2.20
CA VAL A 160 -12.37 24.74 3.44
C VAL A 160 -12.41 23.25 3.11
N VAL A 161 -11.32 22.55 3.40
CA VAL A 161 -11.19 21.10 3.21
C VAL A 161 -10.90 20.41 4.54
N GLY A 162 -11.28 19.15 4.67
CA GLY A 162 -11.22 18.43 5.95
C GLY A 162 -10.41 17.15 5.87
N ALA A 163 -9.95 16.67 7.04
CA ALA A 163 -9.37 15.33 7.20
C ALA A 163 -9.91 14.67 8.47
N VAL A 164 -10.38 13.43 8.36
CA VAL A 164 -10.75 12.57 9.49
C VAL A 164 -9.67 11.51 9.63
N GLY A 165 -8.86 11.63 10.68
CA GLY A 165 -7.86 10.62 11.07
C GLY A 165 -8.46 9.55 11.99
N GLY A 166 -7.80 8.39 12.08
CA GLY A 166 -8.03 7.42 13.13
C GLY A 166 -7.53 7.94 14.46
N ASP A 167 -6.34 7.54 14.87
CA ASP A 167 -5.67 8.03 16.07
C ASP A 167 -4.75 9.23 15.79
N ASP A 168 -4.46 10.03 16.82
CA ASP A 168 -3.47 11.11 16.74
C ASP A 168 -2.06 10.53 16.95
N VAL A 169 -1.55 9.86 15.91
CA VAL A 169 -0.23 9.24 15.87
C VAL A 169 0.54 9.69 14.63
N ASP A 170 1.88 9.57 14.67
CA ASP A 170 2.76 10.06 13.59
C ASP A 170 2.38 9.52 12.21
N THR A 171 2.04 8.23 12.11
CA THR A 171 1.62 7.60 10.84
C THR A 171 0.39 8.27 10.23
N ILE A 172 -0.61 8.60 11.03
CA ILE A 172 -1.85 9.26 10.58
C ILE A 172 -1.60 10.75 10.32
N ASN A 173 -0.80 11.39 11.19
CA ASN A 173 -0.44 12.80 11.02
C ASN A 173 0.39 13.05 9.76
N ASP A 174 1.15 12.06 9.31
CA ASP A 174 1.93 12.15 8.08
C ASP A 174 1.03 12.32 6.83
N PHE A 175 -0.11 11.62 6.76
CA PHE A 175 -1.13 11.89 5.73
C PHE A 175 -1.65 13.33 5.81
N ILE A 176 -1.97 13.79 7.04
CA ILE A 176 -2.60 15.10 7.26
C ILE A 176 -1.63 16.24 6.91
N VAL A 177 -0.33 16.08 7.21
CA VAL A 177 0.70 17.08 6.87
C VAL A 177 0.82 17.21 5.35
N GLY A 178 0.96 16.09 4.63
CA GLY A 178 1.02 16.11 3.17
C GLY A 178 -0.25 16.69 2.55
N TYR A 179 -1.42 16.29 3.03
CA TYR A 179 -2.72 16.81 2.58
C TYR A 179 -2.83 18.33 2.77
N THR A 180 -2.41 18.82 3.93
CA THR A 180 -2.42 20.26 4.24
C THR A 180 -1.50 21.01 3.29
N GLN A 181 -0.27 20.56 3.13
CA GLN A 181 0.71 21.19 2.24
C GLN A 181 0.21 21.22 0.78
N GLY A 182 -0.41 20.14 0.29
CA GLY A 182 -0.96 20.10 -1.06
C GLY A 182 -2.14 21.05 -1.27
N ALA A 183 -3.01 21.18 -0.26
CA ALA A 183 -4.12 22.15 -0.30
C ALA A 183 -3.63 23.60 -0.29
N GLU A 184 -2.65 23.93 0.55
CA GLU A 184 -2.02 25.25 0.62
C GLU A 184 -1.23 25.57 -0.67
N TYR A 185 -0.56 24.56 -1.26
CA TYR A 185 0.13 24.70 -2.53
C TYR A 185 -0.84 25.12 -3.64
N TYR A 186 -1.99 24.45 -3.78
CA TYR A 186 -3.03 24.85 -4.71
C TYR A 186 -3.52 26.28 -4.46
N GLY A 187 -3.76 26.62 -3.19
CA GLY A 187 -4.17 27.97 -2.81
C GLY A 187 -3.19 29.04 -3.25
N THR A 188 -1.89 28.81 -3.02
CA THR A 188 -0.80 29.70 -3.40
C THR A 188 -0.72 29.89 -4.92
N GLU A 189 -0.73 28.80 -5.69
CA GLU A 189 -0.67 28.86 -7.15
C GLU A 189 -1.85 29.60 -7.78
N ASN A 190 -3.03 29.51 -7.17
CA ASN A 190 -4.27 30.06 -7.74
C ASN A 190 -4.74 31.34 -7.05
N GLY A 191 -3.97 31.87 -6.10
CA GLY A 191 -4.33 33.10 -5.35
C GLY A 191 -5.62 32.92 -4.54
N LYS A 192 -5.87 31.73 -4.00
CA LYS A 192 -7.03 31.39 -3.17
C LYS A 192 -6.60 31.13 -1.73
N GLU A 193 -7.41 31.56 -0.79
CA GLU A 193 -7.25 31.17 0.61
C GLU A 193 -7.89 29.80 0.83
N ILE A 194 -7.11 28.82 1.28
CA ILE A 194 -7.57 27.47 1.60
C ILE A 194 -7.32 27.19 3.07
N SER A 195 -8.34 26.71 3.76
CA SER A 195 -8.25 26.30 5.17
C SER A 195 -8.39 24.77 5.27
N VAL A 196 -7.57 24.14 6.10
CA VAL A 196 -7.64 22.71 6.40
C VAL A 196 -8.08 22.52 7.84
N VAL A 197 -9.18 21.78 8.05
CA VAL A 197 -9.69 21.40 9.37
C VAL A 197 -9.57 19.90 9.57
N LYS A 198 -9.29 19.45 10.80
CA LYS A 198 -9.11 18.02 11.08
C LYS A 198 -9.83 17.57 12.33
N ASN A 199 -10.16 16.28 12.38
CA ASN A 199 -10.70 15.59 13.54
C ASN A 199 -10.15 14.15 13.60
N TYR A 200 -10.20 13.51 14.77
CA TYR A 200 -9.79 12.12 14.95
C TYR A 200 -10.96 11.32 15.50
N SER A 201 -11.20 10.14 14.94
CA SER A 201 -12.21 9.21 15.42
C SER A 201 -11.80 8.48 16.71
N ASN A 202 -10.49 8.38 16.96
CA ASN A 202 -9.89 7.58 18.04
C ASN A 202 -10.36 6.11 18.02
N THR A 203 -10.68 5.62 16.83
CA THR A 203 -11.05 4.24 16.53
C THR A 203 -10.95 4.02 15.02
N TYR A 204 -10.83 2.76 14.59
CA TYR A 204 -10.75 2.39 13.17
C TYR A 204 -11.93 1.52 12.71
N ASP A 205 -12.83 1.11 13.60
CA ASP A 205 -13.86 0.10 13.36
C ASP A 205 -15.31 0.54 13.66
N ASP A 206 -15.52 1.83 13.95
CA ASP A 206 -16.86 2.40 14.22
C ASP A 206 -17.24 3.47 13.18
N PRO A 207 -17.98 3.11 12.10
CA PRO A 207 -18.44 4.06 11.11
C PRO A 207 -19.32 5.20 11.65
N ALA A 208 -20.03 4.98 12.75
CA ALA A 208 -20.87 6.04 13.33
C ALA A 208 -20.01 7.19 13.88
N VAL A 209 -18.88 6.87 14.50
CA VAL A 209 -17.92 7.88 14.96
C VAL A 209 -17.29 8.62 13.77
N GLY A 210 -16.92 7.91 12.70
CA GLY A 210 -16.40 8.52 11.47
C GLY A 210 -17.41 9.50 10.85
N LYS A 211 -18.69 9.13 10.85
CA LYS A 211 -19.79 9.98 10.39
C LYS A 211 -19.92 11.26 11.20
N ASP A 212 -19.90 11.14 12.53
CA ASP A 212 -20.00 12.29 13.43
C ASP A 212 -18.80 13.24 13.25
N CYS A 213 -17.58 12.69 13.10
CA CYS A 213 -16.38 13.48 12.80
C CYS A 213 -16.52 14.26 11.49
N ALA A 214 -17.01 13.62 10.43
CA ALA A 214 -17.17 14.26 9.13
C ALA A 214 -18.24 15.36 9.15
N ILE A 215 -19.37 15.12 9.85
CA ILE A 215 -20.42 16.13 10.03
C ILE A 215 -19.85 17.35 10.77
N ALA A 216 -19.08 17.15 11.85
CA ALA A 216 -18.48 18.24 12.59
C ALA A 216 -17.50 19.08 11.75
N LEU A 217 -16.78 18.46 10.81
CA LEU A 217 -15.91 19.19 9.86
C LEU A 217 -16.74 19.93 8.80
N ASN A 218 -17.82 19.33 8.30
CA ASN A 218 -18.71 19.98 7.34
C ASN A 218 -19.42 21.19 7.98
N ASP A 219 -19.79 21.13 9.26
CA ASP A 219 -20.35 22.26 10.01
C ASP A 219 -19.33 23.41 10.19
N GLN A 220 -18.03 23.11 10.15
CA GLN A 220 -16.94 24.09 10.10
C GLN A 220 -16.68 24.64 8.68
N GLY A 221 -17.42 24.16 7.69
CA GLY A 221 -17.34 24.62 6.30
C GLY A 221 -16.65 23.67 5.33
N ALA A 222 -16.06 22.58 5.79
CA ALA A 222 -15.40 21.63 4.89
C ALA A 222 -16.39 21.03 3.88
N ASP A 223 -16.10 21.13 2.59
CA ASP A 223 -16.91 20.58 1.51
C ASP A 223 -16.19 19.52 0.67
N VAL A 224 -14.96 19.18 1.03
CA VAL A 224 -14.23 17.98 0.61
C VAL A 224 -13.51 17.42 1.84
N ILE A 225 -13.74 16.17 2.18
CA ILE A 225 -13.19 15.53 3.38
C ILE A 225 -12.44 14.27 3.02
N PHE A 226 -11.15 14.20 3.41
CA PHE A 226 -10.29 13.03 3.28
C PHE A 226 -10.47 12.12 4.50
N GLN A 227 -10.84 10.86 4.28
CA GLN A 227 -10.88 9.87 5.33
C GLN A 227 -9.55 9.13 5.45
N ILE A 228 -9.04 8.96 6.68
CA ILE A 228 -7.78 8.30 7.02
C ILE A 228 -8.03 7.44 8.27
N ALA A 229 -9.12 6.68 8.27
CA ALA A 229 -9.64 6.03 9.47
C ALA A 229 -10.20 4.62 9.22
N SER A 230 -9.65 3.90 8.21
CA SER A 230 -10.04 2.51 7.92
C SER A 230 -11.57 2.34 7.79
N ALA A 231 -12.21 1.39 8.49
CA ALA A 231 -13.65 1.18 8.40
C ALA A 231 -14.50 2.36 8.93
N CYS A 232 -13.97 3.23 9.79
CA CYS A 232 -14.65 4.49 10.14
C CYS A 232 -14.88 5.38 8.93
N GLY A 233 -14.06 5.26 7.87
CA GLY A 233 -14.20 5.97 6.61
C GLY A 233 -15.53 5.76 5.92
N ASP A 234 -16.19 4.61 6.12
CA ASP A 234 -17.53 4.36 5.60
C ASP A 234 -18.55 5.38 6.11
N GLY A 235 -18.41 5.75 7.38
CA GLY A 235 -19.23 6.80 7.98
C GLY A 235 -18.98 8.18 7.34
N VAL A 236 -17.73 8.48 6.95
CA VAL A 236 -17.40 9.72 6.22
C VAL A 236 -18.12 9.74 4.86
N PHE A 237 -18.15 8.61 4.13
CA PHE A 237 -18.85 8.50 2.86
C PHE A 237 -20.36 8.63 3.02
N GLU A 238 -20.94 8.04 4.09
CA GLU A 238 -22.36 8.21 4.42
C GLU A 238 -22.69 9.67 4.72
N ALA A 239 -21.88 10.35 5.53
CA ALA A 239 -22.04 11.78 5.82
C ALA A 239 -21.95 12.63 4.54
N ALA A 240 -20.98 12.32 3.66
CA ALA A 240 -20.82 13.02 2.38
C ALA A 240 -22.08 12.95 1.53
N LYS A 241 -22.67 11.77 1.42
CA LYS A 241 -23.94 11.57 0.70
C LYS A 241 -25.11 12.30 1.34
N GLU A 242 -25.22 12.25 2.66
CA GLU A 242 -26.33 12.86 3.40
C GLU A 242 -26.26 14.39 3.39
N LYS A 243 -25.07 14.98 3.53
CA LYS A 243 -24.85 16.42 3.66
C LYS A 243 -24.50 17.10 2.33
N GLY A 244 -24.16 16.34 1.30
CA GLY A 244 -23.86 16.86 -0.03
C GLY A 244 -22.49 17.50 -0.16
N PHE A 245 -21.48 16.95 0.52
CA PHE A 245 -20.08 17.27 0.33
C PHE A 245 -19.35 16.10 -0.36
N TYR A 246 -18.09 16.31 -0.76
CA TYR A 246 -17.28 15.27 -1.39
C TYR A 246 -16.34 14.59 -0.40
N ALA A 247 -16.00 13.33 -0.67
CA ALA A 247 -15.06 12.56 0.11
C ALA A 247 -13.87 12.11 -0.75
N ILE A 248 -12.73 11.88 -0.09
CA ILE A 248 -11.53 11.25 -0.65
C ILE A 248 -11.28 9.97 0.13
N GLY A 249 -11.07 8.85 -0.59
CA GLY A 249 -10.76 7.55 -0.03
C GLY A 249 -9.28 7.39 0.30
N VAL A 250 -8.90 6.28 0.96
CA VAL A 250 -7.53 5.97 1.38
C VAL A 250 -7.15 4.50 1.14
N ASP A 251 -5.87 4.23 1.04
CA ASP A 251 -5.20 2.93 0.83
C ASP A 251 -5.57 2.28 -0.51
N SER A 252 -6.81 1.84 -0.69
CA SER A 252 -7.35 1.29 -1.93
C SER A 252 -8.11 2.34 -2.73
N ASP A 253 -8.36 2.09 -4.01
CA ASP A 253 -9.27 2.96 -4.77
C ASP A 253 -10.73 2.68 -4.38
N GLN A 254 -11.21 3.43 -3.42
CA GLN A 254 -12.54 3.27 -2.80
C GLN A 254 -13.68 3.93 -3.59
N LYS A 255 -13.40 4.52 -4.75
CA LYS A 255 -14.42 5.24 -5.53
C LYS A 255 -15.61 4.37 -5.91
N TYR A 256 -15.41 3.05 -6.05
CA TYR A 256 -16.48 2.10 -6.35
C TYR A 256 -17.57 2.01 -5.27
N ILE A 257 -17.27 2.45 -4.03
CA ILE A 257 -18.21 2.38 -2.90
C ILE A 257 -19.37 3.36 -3.10
N ASP A 258 -19.10 4.60 -3.46
CA ASP A 258 -20.09 5.58 -3.87
C ASP A 258 -19.46 6.59 -4.86
N PRO A 259 -19.53 6.30 -6.19
CA PRO A 259 -18.89 7.13 -7.22
C PRO A 259 -19.42 8.57 -7.29
N GLU A 260 -20.59 8.84 -6.70
CA GLU A 260 -21.19 10.18 -6.71
C GLU A 260 -20.57 11.11 -5.67
N VAL A 261 -20.05 10.57 -4.57
CA VAL A 261 -19.48 11.38 -3.49
C VAL A 261 -17.97 11.20 -3.32
N ILE A 262 -17.41 10.02 -3.63
CA ILE A 262 -15.98 9.77 -3.56
C ILE A 262 -15.34 10.23 -4.86
N ILE A 263 -14.58 11.34 -4.81
CA ILE A 263 -14.03 11.96 -6.02
C ILE A 263 -12.73 11.31 -6.51
N CYS A 264 -11.92 10.83 -5.59
CA CYS A 264 -10.68 10.07 -5.81
C CYS A 264 -10.29 9.32 -4.52
N SER A 265 -9.22 8.55 -4.58
CA SER A 265 -8.62 7.90 -3.40
C SER A 265 -7.11 8.12 -3.40
N MET A 266 -6.55 8.44 -2.23
CA MET A 266 -5.12 8.39 -2.01
C MET A 266 -4.73 6.91 -1.83
N LYS A 267 -4.03 6.37 -2.84
CA LYS A 267 -3.63 4.97 -2.85
C LYS A 267 -2.33 4.76 -2.08
N LYS A 268 -2.33 3.72 -1.26
CA LYS A 268 -1.18 3.20 -0.53
C LYS A 268 -1.14 1.69 -0.79
N GLU A 269 -0.28 1.26 -1.70
CA GLU A 269 -0.27 -0.08 -2.30
C GLU A 269 0.29 -1.14 -1.34
N VAL A 270 -0.37 -1.33 -0.19
CA VAL A 270 0.08 -2.23 0.87
C VAL A 270 0.17 -3.67 0.36
N GLY A 271 -0.86 -4.17 -0.28
CA GLY A 271 -0.86 -5.53 -0.83
C GLY A 271 0.23 -5.76 -1.87
N SER A 272 0.47 -4.76 -2.75
CA SER A 272 1.52 -4.83 -3.76
C SER A 272 2.91 -4.86 -3.13
N SER A 273 3.16 -4.03 -2.13
CA SER A 273 4.47 -3.98 -1.46
C SER A 273 4.80 -5.28 -0.72
N ILE A 274 3.83 -5.87 -0.02
CA ILE A 274 4.02 -7.15 0.67
C ILE A 274 4.26 -8.29 -0.33
N TYR A 275 3.47 -8.30 -1.40
CA TYR A 275 3.63 -9.27 -2.48
C TYR A 275 5.02 -9.19 -3.11
N ASP A 276 5.48 -8.00 -3.45
CA ASP A 276 6.79 -7.80 -4.09
C ASP A 276 7.95 -8.11 -3.14
N ALA A 277 7.80 -7.86 -1.83
CA ALA A 277 8.78 -8.24 -0.82
C ALA A 277 8.96 -9.77 -0.75
N VAL A 278 7.85 -10.53 -0.71
CA VAL A 278 7.90 -12.01 -0.69
C VAL A 278 8.40 -12.57 -2.02
N LYS A 279 7.98 -12.00 -3.14
CA LYS A 279 8.45 -12.38 -4.48
C LYS A 279 9.95 -12.17 -4.65
N SER A 280 10.48 -11.03 -4.20
CA SER A 280 11.92 -10.74 -4.21
C SER A 280 12.70 -11.72 -3.34
N TYR A 281 12.18 -12.04 -2.15
CA TYR A 281 12.78 -13.04 -1.27
C TYR A 281 12.89 -14.43 -1.94
N LEU A 282 11.82 -14.89 -2.61
CA LEU A 282 11.82 -16.14 -3.36
C LEU A 282 12.78 -16.13 -4.56
N ALA A 283 13.03 -14.95 -5.12
CA ALA A 283 14.02 -14.77 -6.20
C ALA A 283 15.48 -14.68 -5.70
N GLY A 284 15.71 -14.81 -4.38
CA GLY A 284 17.04 -14.70 -3.77
C GLY A 284 17.48 -13.26 -3.45
N ASP A 285 16.65 -12.27 -3.70
CA ASP A 285 16.88 -10.85 -3.34
C ASP A 285 16.17 -10.54 -2.03
N SER A 286 16.81 -10.91 -0.91
CA SER A 286 16.26 -10.72 0.42
C SER A 286 16.50 -9.29 0.91
N ARG A 287 15.43 -8.64 1.37
CA ARG A 287 15.49 -7.31 2.02
C ARG A 287 15.37 -7.38 3.54
N PHE A 288 15.35 -8.57 4.14
CA PHE A 288 15.30 -8.70 5.59
C PHE A 288 16.53 -8.08 6.25
N GLY A 289 16.34 -7.48 7.41
CA GLY A 289 17.36 -6.68 8.08
C GLY A 289 17.40 -5.21 7.64
N THR A 290 16.47 -4.76 6.81
CA THR A 290 16.43 -3.38 6.29
C THR A 290 15.07 -2.71 6.47
N THR A 291 15.05 -1.39 6.23
CA THR A 291 13.82 -0.62 6.08
C THR A 291 13.69 -0.21 4.62
N TRP A 292 12.51 -0.45 4.06
CA TRP A 292 12.13 -0.04 2.72
C TRP A 292 11.02 1.00 2.79
N THR A 293 11.28 2.20 2.26
CA THR A 293 10.23 3.21 2.07
C THR A 293 9.60 3.05 0.70
N ALA A 294 8.31 2.73 0.70
CA ALA A 294 7.48 2.62 -0.48
C ALA A 294 6.88 4.01 -0.79
N ASP A 295 7.34 4.65 -1.87
CA ASP A 295 7.12 6.05 -2.18
C ASP A 295 6.49 6.28 -3.56
N MET A 296 6.32 7.54 -3.93
CA MET A 296 5.81 7.96 -5.25
C MET A 296 6.74 7.52 -6.38
N ALA A 297 8.06 7.61 -6.18
CA ALA A 297 9.05 7.25 -7.20
C ALA A 297 9.00 5.75 -7.53
N THR A 298 8.67 4.92 -6.56
CA THR A 298 8.52 3.46 -6.71
C THR A 298 7.09 3.02 -7.04
N GLY A 299 6.13 3.97 -7.05
CA GLY A 299 4.75 3.74 -7.49
C GLY A 299 3.85 3.09 -6.44
N TYR A 300 4.24 3.11 -5.16
CA TYR A 300 3.43 2.52 -4.07
C TYR A 300 2.50 3.51 -3.38
N VAL A 301 2.60 4.79 -3.71
CA VAL A 301 1.64 5.82 -3.30
C VAL A 301 1.22 6.65 -4.51
N GLY A 302 -0.01 7.15 -4.52
CA GLY A 302 -0.53 7.92 -5.64
C GLY A 302 -2.03 8.19 -5.52
N ILE A 303 -2.68 8.48 -6.65
CA ILE A 303 -4.12 8.78 -6.71
C ILE A 303 -4.82 7.77 -7.62
N GLY A 304 -5.98 7.27 -7.16
CA GLY A 304 -6.94 6.51 -7.94
C GLY A 304 -8.21 7.34 -8.19
N TYR A 305 -8.76 7.21 -9.41
CA TYR A 305 -9.98 7.93 -9.82
C TYR A 305 -11.14 6.99 -10.13
N GLY A 306 -11.04 5.72 -9.71
CA GLY A 306 -11.98 4.67 -10.06
C GLY A 306 -11.94 4.28 -11.54
N ASP A 307 -12.85 3.43 -11.94
CA ASP A 307 -12.99 3.00 -13.32
C ASP A 307 -13.54 4.13 -14.22
N SER A 308 -13.16 4.13 -15.48
CA SER A 308 -13.56 5.15 -16.47
C SER A 308 -15.07 5.28 -16.69
N GLY A 309 -15.86 4.27 -16.28
CA GLY A 309 -17.33 4.30 -16.35
C GLY A 309 -17.99 4.98 -15.14
N MET A 310 -17.25 5.32 -14.11
CA MET A 310 -17.75 6.00 -12.92
C MET A 310 -17.86 7.50 -13.14
N THR A 311 -18.76 8.16 -12.37
CA THR A 311 -18.87 9.62 -12.35
C THR A 311 -17.54 10.26 -11.98
N GLN A 312 -17.08 11.21 -12.79
CA GLN A 312 -15.80 11.91 -12.58
C GLN A 312 -16.07 13.35 -12.15
N GLN A 313 -15.71 13.70 -10.91
CA GLN A 313 -15.90 15.04 -10.34
C GLN A 313 -14.63 15.90 -10.45
N VAL A 314 -13.46 15.25 -10.53
CA VAL A 314 -12.18 15.96 -10.67
C VAL A 314 -12.02 16.37 -12.13
N PRO A 315 -11.86 17.67 -12.44
CA PRO A 315 -11.65 18.14 -13.80
C PRO A 315 -10.38 17.57 -14.43
N ASP A 316 -10.38 17.39 -15.75
CA ASP A 316 -9.23 16.82 -16.47
C ASP A 316 -7.97 17.70 -16.36
N GLU A 317 -8.14 19.02 -16.30
CA GLU A 317 -7.03 19.95 -16.06
C GLU A 317 -6.41 19.79 -14.67
N VAL A 318 -7.21 19.44 -13.66
CA VAL A 318 -6.72 19.14 -12.30
C VAL A 318 -5.98 17.80 -12.29
N LYS A 319 -6.50 16.79 -12.99
CA LYS A 319 -5.81 15.49 -13.11
C LYS A 319 -4.46 15.65 -13.79
N ALA A 320 -4.39 16.43 -14.87
CA ALA A 320 -3.13 16.70 -15.55
C ALA A 320 -2.10 17.43 -14.65
N ALA A 321 -2.55 18.41 -13.86
CA ALA A 321 -1.70 19.09 -12.89
C ALA A 321 -1.20 18.11 -11.80
N VAL A 322 -2.06 17.20 -11.32
CA VAL A 322 -1.70 16.16 -10.35
C VAL A 322 -0.64 15.19 -10.91
N GLU A 323 -0.73 14.80 -12.19
CA GLU A 323 0.30 13.98 -12.84
C GLU A 323 1.66 14.70 -12.90
N GLU A 324 1.66 16.00 -13.23
CA GLU A 324 2.89 16.82 -13.22
C GLU A 324 3.48 16.95 -11.81
N LEU A 325 2.64 17.17 -10.80
CA LEU A 325 3.06 17.25 -9.39
C LEU A 325 3.62 15.92 -8.91
N ALA A 326 2.96 14.80 -9.25
CA ALA A 326 3.46 13.47 -8.93
C ALA A 326 4.86 13.22 -9.50
N ALA A 327 5.10 13.62 -10.75
CA ALA A 327 6.42 13.52 -11.38
C ALA A 327 7.47 14.40 -10.67
N LYS A 328 7.12 15.60 -10.24
CA LYS A 328 8.00 16.50 -9.48
C LYS A 328 8.33 15.97 -8.09
N ILE A 329 7.36 15.38 -7.40
CA ILE A 329 7.57 14.70 -6.11
C ILE A 329 8.46 13.49 -6.30
N ALA A 330 8.17 12.61 -7.27
CA ALA A 330 8.94 11.41 -7.55
C ALA A 330 10.40 11.72 -7.94
N SER A 331 10.66 12.89 -8.57
CA SER A 331 12.02 13.35 -8.90
C SER A 331 12.73 14.09 -7.75
N GLY A 332 12.04 14.40 -6.66
CA GLY A 332 12.54 15.20 -5.55
C GLY A 332 12.59 16.71 -5.83
N GLU A 333 11.99 17.21 -6.92
CA GLU A 333 11.85 18.65 -7.18
C GLU A 333 10.92 19.30 -6.16
N ILE A 334 9.85 18.58 -5.76
CA ILE A 334 8.99 18.94 -4.63
C ILE A 334 9.27 17.95 -3.50
N VAL A 335 9.65 18.46 -2.35
CA VAL A 335 9.82 17.68 -1.13
C VAL A 335 8.60 17.92 -0.25
N VAL A 336 7.83 16.87 -0.02
CA VAL A 336 6.66 16.92 0.84
C VAL A 336 7.08 16.75 2.30
N GLU A 337 6.58 17.62 3.18
CA GLU A 337 6.84 17.54 4.61
C GLU A 337 6.33 16.21 5.19
N THR A 338 7.02 15.72 6.20
CA THR A 338 6.70 14.48 6.90
C THR A 338 6.79 14.68 8.41
N THR A 339 5.99 13.92 9.16
CA THR A 339 6.12 13.80 10.62
C THR A 339 7.16 12.75 11.03
N ARG A 340 7.62 11.96 10.07
CA ARG A 340 8.62 10.90 10.28
C ARG A 340 10.01 11.49 10.08
N ALA A 341 10.80 11.51 11.16
CA ALA A 341 12.18 12.01 11.17
C ALA A 341 13.18 10.96 10.64
#